data_486362fb80bd487f228d0a1bce71e4fa
#
_entry.id   486362fb80bd487f228d0a1bce71e4fa
#
_cell.length_a   1.000
_cell.length_b   1.000
_cell.length_c   1.000
_cell.angle_alpha   90.00
_cell.angle_beta   90.00
_cell.angle_gamma   90.00
#
_symmetry.space_group_name_H-M   'P 1'
#
loop_
_entity.id
_entity.type
_entity.pdbx_description
1 polymer ?
#
loop_
_entity_poly.entity_id
_entity_poly.type
_entity_poly.pdbx_seq_one_letter_code
_entity_poly.pdbx_strand_id
1 'polypeptide(L)'
;HEEYYKAFAYFNNTRDEDVAGEHPVLRTYEEEDQEKLDAIKTWVKQHADESRAFEVSRFLKTLEPKIHAHVFDNFENGELNGYKWLAVRPGGSARLPRVNLEGRTQLFINYSMRQPGGSFVIRLDDVDGEIIGRVNLEVSKSAKIIDIPLKQVSGTHDLYFVFSNPTLEKDQSVCAIEWFSFQDDLPGQNDRAFAGVKKDFMDLLNARVENTPVLVEATADLRRETRIFERGNWLVKGELVQPGIPAALNHSELSINNRLDFARWLVSKENPLTARVMVNRFWEQIFGYGLIETLEDFGTQGAPPTHPELLDWLALRFMNDHQWSMKKTIRDIVLSATYRQDSRVSEDAFEKDQRNEWLARGPRV
;
A
#
# COMPACT_ATOMS: atom_id res chain seq x y z
N HIS A 1 -8.18 -12.22 23.22
CA HIS A 1 -6.93 -12.42 22.47
C HIS A 1 -7.19 -12.80 21.00
N GLU A 2 -8.04 -13.79 20.73
CA GLU A 2 -8.36 -14.25 19.38
C GLU A 2 -8.89 -13.12 18.49
N GLU A 3 -9.81 -12.30 18.99
CA GLU A 3 -10.41 -11.18 18.24
C GLU A 3 -9.40 -10.12 17.84
N TYR A 4 -8.38 -9.87 18.66
CA TYR A 4 -7.26 -9.00 18.29
C TYR A 4 -6.51 -9.56 17.09
N TYR A 5 -6.18 -10.86 17.09
CA TYR A 5 -5.48 -11.49 15.97
C TYR A 5 -6.34 -11.58 14.70
N LYS A 6 -7.67 -11.69 14.83
CA LYS A 6 -8.60 -11.58 13.69
C LYS A 6 -8.54 -10.20 13.05
N ALA A 7 -8.57 -9.13 13.84
CA ALA A 7 -8.42 -7.77 13.34
C ALA A 7 -7.02 -7.53 12.75
N PHE A 8 -5.97 -8.02 13.45
CA PHE A 8 -4.58 -7.96 12.98
C PHE A 8 -4.38 -8.68 11.63
N ALA A 9 -5.10 -9.76 11.36
CA ALA A 9 -5.00 -10.54 10.14
C ALA A 9 -5.32 -9.73 8.87
N TYR A 10 -6.12 -8.66 8.94
CA TYR A 10 -6.32 -7.74 7.81
C TYR A 10 -5.05 -7.00 7.41
N PHE A 11 -4.11 -6.81 8.33
CA PHE A 11 -2.87 -6.05 8.13
C PHE A 11 -1.64 -6.93 7.97
N ASN A 12 -1.67 -8.18 8.46
CA ASN A 12 -0.54 -9.09 8.40
C ASN A 12 -0.18 -9.52 6.97
N ASN A 13 -1.07 -9.33 6.01
CA ASN A 13 -0.87 -9.65 4.60
C ASN A 13 -0.56 -8.41 3.75
N THR A 14 -0.17 -7.31 4.35
CA THR A 14 0.36 -6.17 3.60
C THR A 14 1.72 -6.54 3.03
N ARG A 15 1.94 -6.17 1.79
CA ARG A 15 3.25 -6.16 1.20
C ARG A 15 3.97 -4.92 1.73
N ASP A 16 4.91 -5.15 2.60
CA ASP A 16 5.88 -4.19 3.11
C ASP A 16 7.27 -4.71 2.75
N GLU A 17 8.06 -3.90 2.11
CA GLU A 17 9.45 -4.22 1.82
C GLU A 17 10.31 -3.17 2.51
N ASP A 18 11.27 -3.63 3.31
CA ASP A 18 12.24 -2.75 3.97
C ASP A 18 13.30 -2.27 2.95
N VAL A 19 12.82 -1.52 1.96
CA VAL A 19 13.64 -0.93 0.90
C VAL A 19 13.50 0.58 0.91
N ALA A 20 14.56 1.29 0.55
CA ALA A 20 14.52 2.74 0.44
C ALA A 20 13.47 3.15 -0.61
N GLY A 21 12.60 4.11 -0.27
CA GLY A 21 11.55 4.62 -1.15
C GLY A 21 10.13 4.24 -0.74
N GLU A 22 9.96 3.59 0.44
CA GLU A 22 8.65 3.31 1.05
C GLU A 22 7.64 2.64 0.10
N HIS A 23 8.12 1.63 -0.65
CA HIS A 23 7.27 0.86 -1.56
C HIS A 23 6.35 -0.11 -0.80
N PRO A 24 5.17 -0.44 -1.38
CA PRO A 24 4.62 0.00 -2.66
C PRO A 24 4.04 1.41 -2.64
N VAL A 25 4.01 2.06 -3.79
CA VAL A 25 3.52 3.43 -3.95
C VAL A 25 2.35 3.51 -4.91
N LEU A 26 1.48 4.50 -4.70
CA LEU A 26 0.50 4.95 -5.69
C LEU A 26 1.06 6.16 -6.43
N ARG A 27 1.13 6.08 -7.75
CA ARG A 27 1.58 7.13 -8.65
C ARG A 27 0.39 7.98 -9.06
N THR A 28 0.47 9.28 -8.82
CA THR A 28 -0.57 10.25 -9.19
C THR A 28 -0.13 11.00 -10.43
N TYR A 29 -0.90 10.88 -11.49
CA TYR A 29 -0.65 11.52 -12.77
C TYR A 29 -1.35 12.87 -12.86
N GLU A 30 -0.73 13.84 -13.53
CA GLU A 30 -1.38 15.08 -13.96
C GLU A 30 -2.39 14.81 -15.08
N GLU A 31 -3.22 15.80 -15.41
CA GLU A 31 -4.37 15.63 -16.32
C GLU A 31 -3.98 15.03 -17.68
N GLU A 32 -2.92 15.54 -18.32
CA GLU A 32 -2.44 15.02 -19.62
C GLU A 32 -2.02 13.55 -19.57
N ASP A 33 -1.28 13.16 -18.54
CA ASP A 33 -0.82 11.79 -18.36
C ASP A 33 -1.97 10.86 -17.89
N GLN A 34 -2.95 11.40 -17.16
CA GLN A 34 -4.17 10.67 -16.82
C GLN A 34 -5.00 10.35 -18.08
N GLU A 35 -5.10 11.27 -19.05
CA GLU A 35 -5.75 11.02 -20.34
C GLU A 35 -5.05 9.89 -21.12
N LYS A 36 -3.70 9.87 -21.15
CA LYS A 36 -2.94 8.78 -21.77
C LYS A 36 -3.21 7.44 -21.07
N LEU A 37 -3.26 7.42 -19.73
CA LEU A 37 -3.57 6.23 -18.96
C LEU A 37 -4.97 5.68 -19.29
N ASP A 38 -5.97 6.55 -19.38
CA ASP A 38 -7.34 6.17 -19.69
C ASP A 38 -7.48 5.69 -21.16
N ALA A 39 -6.72 6.26 -22.07
CA ALA A 39 -6.62 5.80 -23.45
C ALA A 39 -5.98 4.40 -23.54
N ILE A 40 -4.88 4.14 -22.82
CA ILE A 40 -4.25 2.82 -22.75
C ILE A 40 -5.21 1.79 -22.14
N LYS A 41 -5.90 2.13 -21.06
CA LYS A 41 -6.90 1.27 -20.42
C LYS A 41 -8.01 0.89 -21.41
N THR A 42 -8.51 1.85 -22.17
CA THR A 42 -9.53 1.64 -23.21
C THR A 42 -9.00 0.74 -24.32
N TRP A 43 -7.78 0.99 -24.80
CA TRP A 43 -7.09 0.15 -25.78
C TRP A 43 -6.98 -1.31 -25.33
N VAL A 44 -6.48 -1.53 -24.12
CA VAL A 44 -6.29 -2.90 -23.58
C VAL A 44 -7.64 -3.61 -23.46
N LYS A 45 -8.69 -2.92 -23.00
CA LYS A 45 -10.05 -3.46 -22.93
C LYS A 45 -10.59 -3.89 -24.30
N GLN A 46 -10.27 -3.14 -25.37
CA GLN A 46 -10.72 -3.44 -26.74
C GLN A 46 -9.97 -4.61 -27.37
N HIS A 47 -8.67 -4.81 -27.04
CA HIS A 47 -7.82 -5.82 -27.63
C HIS A 47 -7.62 -7.07 -26.77
N ALA A 48 -8.10 -7.07 -25.54
CA ALA A 48 -8.14 -8.21 -24.63
C ALA A 48 -9.46 -8.19 -23.84
N ASP A 49 -9.41 -7.77 -22.56
CA ASP A 49 -10.59 -7.73 -21.68
C ASP A 49 -10.43 -6.72 -20.54
N GLU A 50 -11.47 -6.61 -19.68
CA GLU A 50 -11.50 -5.72 -18.51
C GLU A 50 -10.47 -6.10 -17.45
N SER A 51 -10.22 -7.40 -17.24
CA SER A 51 -9.25 -7.88 -16.25
C SER A 51 -7.84 -7.46 -16.63
N ARG A 52 -7.48 -7.64 -17.91
CA ARG A 52 -6.17 -7.22 -18.42
C ARG A 52 -6.00 -5.70 -18.39
N ALA A 53 -7.05 -4.95 -18.70
CA ALA A 53 -7.05 -3.48 -18.58
C ALA A 53 -6.83 -3.02 -17.14
N PHE A 54 -7.42 -3.72 -16.17
CA PHE A 54 -7.17 -3.46 -14.75
C PHE A 54 -5.72 -3.74 -14.35
N GLU A 55 -5.14 -4.88 -14.78
CA GLU A 55 -3.75 -5.23 -14.48
C GLU A 55 -2.76 -4.21 -15.03
N VAL A 56 -2.91 -3.82 -16.30
CA VAL A 56 -2.06 -2.81 -16.96
C VAL A 56 -2.18 -1.46 -16.27
N SER A 57 -3.41 -1.02 -15.95
CA SER A 57 -3.64 0.22 -15.20
C SER A 57 -3.04 0.17 -13.79
N ARG A 58 -3.15 -0.98 -13.09
CA ARG A 58 -2.53 -1.18 -11.78
C ARG A 58 -1.01 -1.08 -11.88
N PHE A 59 -0.39 -1.73 -12.88
CA PHE A 59 1.04 -1.66 -13.07
C PHE A 59 1.51 -0.23 -13.32
N LEU A 60 0.86 0.54 -14.18
CA LEU A 60 1.17 1.96 -14.40
C LEU A 60 1.06 2.76 -13.10
N LYS A 61 0.01 2.55 -12.31
CA LYS A 61 -0.26 3.30 -11.08
C LYS A 61 0.60 2.91 -9.89
N THR A 62 1.12 1.67 -9.83
CA THR A 62 1.81 1.18 -8.64
C THR A 62 3.17 0.56 -8.93
N LEU A 63 3.50 0.31 -10.18
CA LEU A 63 4.64 -0.49 -10.63
C LEU A 63 4.62 -1.93 -10.08
N GLU A 64 3.44 -2.41 -9.66
CA GLU A 64 3.27 -3.76 -9.11
C GLU A 64 2.59 -4.72 -10.10
N PRO A 65 2.96 -6.00 -10.11
CA PRO A 65 3.96 -6.63 -9.24
C PRO A 65 5.39 -6.35 -9.68
N LYS A 66 6.30 -6.17 -8.72
CA LYS A 66 7.74 -6.05 -8.94
C LYS A 66 8.53 -6.86 -7.91
N ILE A 67 9.76 -7.18 -8.25
CA ILE A 67 10.72 -7.90 -7.42
C ILE A 67 11.91 -6.97 -7.23
N HIS A 68 12.25 -6.64 -5.99
CA HIS A 68 13.42 -5.82 -5.70
C HIS A 68 14.71 -6.62 -5.76
N ALA A 69 15.79 -5.96 -6.12
CA ALA A 69 17.09 -6.60 -6.35
C ALA A 69 17.67 -7.32 -5.12
N HIS A 70 17.20 -6.99 -3.89
CA HIS A 70 17.70 -7.63 -2.66
C HIS A 70 17.38 -9.14 -2.56
N VAL A 71 16.44 -9.65 -3.38
CA VAL A 71 16.13 -11.10 -3.41
C VAL A 71 17.08 -11.92 -4.27
N PHE A 72 18.00 -11.26 -4.98
CA PHE A 72 19.04 -11.97 -5.73
C PHE A 72 20.03 -12.64 -4.81
N ASP A 73 20.55 -13.76 -5.26
CA ASP A 73 21.60 -14.54 -4.58
C ASP A 73 22.63 -15.07 -5.59
N ASN A 74 23.52 -15.97 -5.15
CA ASN A 74 24.56 -16.62 -5.98
C ASN A 74 25.32 -15.61 -6.87
N PHE A 75 25.85 -14.58 -6.24
CA PHE A 75 26.61 -13.55 -6.94
C PHE A 75 27.98 -14.07 -7.37
N GLU A 76 28.29 -13.96 -8.66
CA GLU A 76 29.63 -14.05 -9.20
C GLU A 76 30.08 -12.68 -9.70
N ASN A 77 31.18 -12.15 -9.18
CA ASN A 77 31.69 -10.84 -9.53
C ASN A 77 30.60 -9.74 -9.51
N GLY A 78 29.74 -9.80 -8.50
CA GLY A 78 28.60 -8.92 -8.29
C GLY A 78 28.26 -8.76 -6.82
N GLU A 79 27.42 -7.81 -6.50
CA GLU A 79 27.00 -7.49 -5.14
C GLU A 79 25.67 -6.72 -5.11
N LEU A 80 25.05 -6.61 -3.95
CA LEU A 80 24.00 -5.65 -3.67
C LEU A 80 24.61 -4.37 -3.13
N ASN A 81 24.60 -3.31 -3.90
CA ASN A 81 25.06 -2.01 -3.46
C ASN A 81 23.98 -1.35 -2.56
N GLY A 82 24.35 -1.08 -1.31
CA GLY A 82 23.45 -0.51 -0.29
C GLY A 82 22.23 -1.39 0.01
N TYR A 83 22.35 -2.69 -0.16
CA TYR A 83 21.25 -3.69 0.00
C TYR A 83 20.04 -3.45 -0.92
N LYS A 84 20.16 -2.58 -1.92
CA LYS A 84 19.07 -2.10 -2.74
C LYS A 84 19.27 -2.35 -4.23
N TRP A 85 20.47 -2.12 -4.76
CA TRP A 85 20.76 -2.22 -6.18
C TRP A 85 21.60 -3.42 -6.53
N LEU A 86 21.17 -4.19 -7.50
CA LEU A 86 22.02 -5.21 -8.12
C LEU A 86 23.10 -4.52 -8.94
N ALA A 87 24.34 -4.72 -8.54
CA ALA A 87 25.54 -4.18 -9.19
C ALA A 87 26.48 -5.32 -9.56
N VAL A 88 26.57 -5.62 -10.87
CA VAL A 88 27.39 -6.72 -11.38
C VAL A 88 28.46 -6.18 -12.31
N ARG A 89 29.68 -6.71 -12.19
CA ARG A 89 30.87 -6.31 -12.96
C ARG A 89 30.90 -7.08 -14.29
N PRO A 90 31.72 -6.65 -15.28
CA PRO A 90 31.85 -7.37 -16.53
C PRO A 90 32.24 -8.85 -16.35
N GLY A 91 31.52 -9.75 -16.99
CA GLY A 91 31.66 -11.19 -16.85
C GLY A 91 31.08 -11.80 -15.59
N GLY A 92 30.45 -11.00 -14.74
CA GLY A 92 29.80 -11.49 -13.53
C GLY A 92 28.34 -11.90 -13.75
N SER A 93 27.79 -12.55 -12.75
CA SER A 93 26.39 -13.01 -12.76
C SER A 93 25.71 -12.88 -11.39
N ALA A 94 24.37 -12.94 -11.40
CA ALA A 94 23.55 -13.05 -10.21
C ALA A 94 22.30 -13.89 -10.52
N ARG A 95 21.80 -14.65 -9.54
CA ARG A 95 20.60 -15.46 -9.68
C ARG A 95 19.40 -14.78 -9.04
N LEU A 96 18.30 -14.77 -9.77
CA LEU A 96 16.95 -14.47 -9.24
C LEU A 96 16.21 -15.82 -9.09
N PRO A 97 15.98 -16.31 -7.86
CA PRO A 97 15.41 -17.62 -7.66
C PRO A 97 13.89 -17.66 -7.85
N ARG A 98 13.37 -18.80 -8.35
CA ARG A 98 11.97 -19.19 -8.34
C ARG A 98 11.01 -18.18 -8.99
N VAL A 99 11.33 -17.69 -10.18
CA VAL A 99 10.46 -16.79 -10.95
C VAL A 99 9.40 -17.62 -11.69
N ASN A 100 8.14 -17.30 -11.48
CA ASN A 100 7.04 -17.84 -12.27
C ASN A 100 6.95 -17.11 -13.61
N LEU A 101 7.26 -17.83 -14.72
CA LEU A 101 7.27 -17.31 -16.08
C LEU A 101 5.99 -17.63 -16.85
N GLU A 102 4.98 -18.26 -16.23
CA GLU A 102 3.73 -18.58 -16.91
C GLU A 102 3.06 -17.33 -17.47
N GLY A 103 2.88 -17.27 -18.80
CA GLY A 103 2.31 -16.13 -19.51
C GLY A 103 3.18 -14.85 -19.45
N ARG A 104 4.48 -14.93 -19.12
CA ARG A 104 5.36 -13.76 -19.02
C ARG A 104 6.26 -13.67 -20.23
N THR A 105 6.06 -12.63 -21.03
CA THR A 105 6.79 -12.39 -22.28
C THR A 105 7.60 -11.09 -22.28
N GLN A 106 7.44 -10.28 -21.21
CA GLN A 106 8.17 -9.02 -21.04
C GLN A 106 8.78 -8.93 -19.64
N LEU A 107 10.01 -8.43 -19.57
CA LEU A 107 10.65 -8.01 -18.32
C LEU A 107 10.84 -6.51 -18.33
N PHE A 108 10.30 -5.83 -17.33
CA PHE A 108 10.60 -4.43 -17.06
C PHE A 108 11.67 -4.35 -15.96
N ILE A 109 12.66 -3.49 -16.16
CA ILE A 109 13.69 -3.21 -15.15
C ILE A 109 13.80 -1.70 -14.93
N ASN A 110 14.06 -1.33 -13.69
CA ASN A 110 14.47 0.04 -13.33
C ASN A 110 15.98 0.06 -13.10
N TYR A 111 16.72 0.74 -13.98
CA TYR A 111 18.18 0.75 -13.95
C TYR A 111 18.77 2.14 -14.13
N SER A 112 20.04 2.26 -13.74
CA SER A 112 20.91 3.38 -14.12
C SER A 112 22.25 2.85 -14.61
N MET A 113 22.86 3.56 -15.57
CA MET A 113 24.16 3.19 -16.15
C MET A 113 24.93 4.46 -16.53
N ARG A 114 26.20 4.53 -16.15
CA ARG A 114 27.04 5.71 -16.37
C ARG A 114 27.94 5.61 -17.59
N GLN A 115 28.38 4.42 -17.94
CA GLN A 115 29.34 4.16 -19.01
C GLN A 115 28.67 3.36 -20.15
N PRO A 116 28.95 3.65 -21.42
CA PRO A 116 28.34 2.95 -22.55
C PRO A 116 28.84 1.51 -22.69
N GLY A 117 28.15 0.71 -23.52
CA GLY A 117 28.55 -0.66 -23.87
C GLY A 117 28.09 -1.75 -22.91
N GLY A 118 27.27 -1.41 -21.90
CA GLY A 118 26.70 -2.38 -20.98
C GLY A 118 25.62 -3.23 -21.63
N SER A 119 25.64 -4.51 -21.32
CA SER A 119 24.61 -5.48 -21.74
C SER A 119 24.49 -6.60 -20.72
N PHE A 120 23.40 -7.35 -20.79
CA PHE A 120 23.29 -8.63 -20.10
C PHE A 120 22.37 -9.58 -20.86
N VAL A 121 22.52 -10.87 -20.53
CA VAL A 121 21.62 -11.93 -20.98
C VAL A 121 20.94 -12.54 -19.78
N ILE A 122 19.71 -13.03 -19.98
CA ILE A 122 18.93 -13.74 -18.97
C ILE A 122 18.91 -15.22 -19.39
N ARG A 123 19.38 -16.09 -18.51
CA ARG A 123 19.47 -17.52 -18.75
C ARG A 123 18.60 -18.30 -17.78
N LEU A 124 18.14 -19.46 -18.23
CA LEU A 124 17.21 -20.31 -17.52
C LEU A 124 17.97 -21.38 -16.71
N ASP A 125 17.67 -21.50 -15.44
CA ASP A 125 18.08 -22.56 -14.49
C ASP A 125 19.59 -22.71 -14.25
N ASP A 126 20.43 -22.21 -15.13
CA ASP A 126 21.89 -22.28 -15.02
C ASP A 126 22.56 -21.05 -15.63
N VAL A 127 23.79 -20.73 -15.17
CA VAL A 127 24.60 -19.63 -15.70
C VAL A 127 24.97 -19.85 -17.19
N ASP A 128 25.03 -21.08 -17.64
CA ASP A 128 25.23 -21.48 -19.01
C ASP A 128 23.95 -21.97 -19.70
N GLY A 129 22.81 -21.85 -19.02
CA GLY A 129 21.50 -22.29 -19.48
C GLY A 129 21.00 -21.57 -20.74
N GLU A 130 19.82 -21.95 -21.21
CA GLU A 130 19.19 -21.34 -22.38
C GLU A 130 18.97 -19.83 -22.18
N ILE A 131 19.29 -19.03 -23.19
CA ILE A 131 19.05 -17.60 -23.17
C ILE A 131 17.59 -17.31 -23.51
N ILE A 132 16.87 -16.70 -22.60
CA ILE A 132 15.47 -16.29 -22.76
C ILE A 132 15.29 -14.78 -22.95
N GLY A 133 16.31 -13.99 -22.67
CA GLY A 133 16.30 -12.53 -22.88
C GLY A 133 17.68 -11.96 -23.12
N ARG A 134 17.76 -10.86 -23.90
CA ARG A 134 18.99 -10.12 -24.17
C ARG A 134 18.69 -8.64 -24.17
N VAL A 135 19.57 -7.85 -23.61
CA VAL A 135 19.45 -6.39 -23.64
C VAL A 135 20.81 -5.72 -23.81
N ASN A 136 20.81 -4.67 -24.62
CA ASN A 136 21.89 -3.69 -24.65
C ASN A 136 21.38 -2.45 -23.92
N LEU A 137 22.11 -2.03 -22.91
CA LEU A 137 21.72 -0.90 -22.05
C LEU A 137 22.21 0.42 -22.63
N GLU A 138 21.38 1.44 -22.54
CA GLU A 138 21.74 2.81 -22.86
C GLU A 138 22.22 3.56 -21.62
N VAL A 139 23.12 4.51 -21.79
CA VAL A 139 23.56 5.39 -20.69
C VAL A 139 22.36 6.13 -20.12
N SER A 140 22.14 5.99 -18.82
CA SER A 140 21.12 6.73 -18.07
C SER A 140 21.65 7.09 -16.70
N LYS A 141 21.90 8.38 -16.46
CA LYS A 141 22.44 8.88 -15.19
C LYS A 141 21.39 8.86 -14.06
N SER A 142 20.12 8.86 -14.41
CA SER A 142 18.99 8.70 -13.51
C SER A 142 18.31 7.35 -13.74
N ALA A 143 17.55 6.88 -12.77
CA ALA A 143 16.74 5.68 -12.92
C ALA A 143 15.84 5.77 -14.17
N LYS A 144 15.86 4.71 -14.99
CA LYS A 144 15.09 4.58 -16.23
C LYS A 144 14.46 3.20 -16.28
N ILE A 145 13.20 3.13 -16.65
CA ILE A 145 12.49 1.87 -16.87
C ILE A 145 12.55 1.52 -18.36
N ILE A 146 12.96 0.29 -18.65
CA ILE A 146 12.93 -0.29 -20.01
C ILE A 146 12.19 -1.62 -20.00
N ASP A 147 11.71 -2.02 -21.15
CA ASP A 147 11.14 -3.34 -21.42
C ASP A 147 12.14 -4.21 -22.19
N ILE A 148 12.16 -5.49 -21.86
CA ILE A 148 13.02 -6.51 -22.44
C ILE A 148 12.14 -7.68 -22.86
N PRO A 149 12.05 -8.00 -24.16
CA PRO A 149 11.28 -9.15 -24.61
C PRO A 149 11.92 -10.44 -24.11
N LEU A 150 11.08 -11.36 -23.63
CA LEU A 150 11.47 -12.68 -23.17
C LEU A 150 10.94 -13.74 -24.12
N LYS A 151 11.74 -14.80 -24.34
CA LYS A 151 11.24 -16.03 -24.91
C LYS A 151 10.18 -16.61 -23.99
N GLN A 152 9.05 -17.03 -24.56
CA GLN A 152 7.98 -17.66 -23.79
C GLN A 152 8.46 -18.98 -23.19
N VAL A 153 8.33 -19.09 -21.87
CA VAL A 153 8.67 -20.27 -21.07
C VAL A 153 7.57 -20.43 -20.02
N SER A 154 7.17 -21.69 -19.77
CA SER A 154 6.15 -22.01 -18.75
C SER A 154 6.79 -22.54 -17.49
N GLY A 155 6.15 -22.27 -16.35
CA GLY A 155 6.57 -22.79 -15.04
C GLY A 155 7.42 -21.83 -14.22
N THR A 156 8.01 -22.38 -13.18
CA THR A 156 8.83 -21.61 -12.21
C THR A 156 10.29 -22.00 -12.36
N HIS A 157 11.15 -21.03 -12.61
CA HIS A 157 12.56 -21.20 -12.93
C HIS A 157 13.46 -20.28 -12.10
N ASP A 158 14.72 -20.68 -11.96
CA ASP A 158 15.77 -19.78 -11.52
C ASP A 158 16.32 -19.01 -12.74
N LEU A 159 16.52 -17.71 -12.60
CA LEU A 159 17.01 -16.88 -13.69
C LEU A 159 18.40 -16.34 -13.37
N TYR A 160 19.35 -16.58 -14.28
CA TYR A 160 20.70 -16.07 -14.17
C TYR A 160 20.89 -14.87 -15.08
N PHE A 161 21.25 -13.75 -14.50
CA PHE A 161 21.57 -12.51 -15.21
C PHE A 161 23.09 -12.44 -15.37
N VAL A 162 23.57 -12.53 -16.61
CA VAL A 162 25.02 -12.54 -16.92
C VAL A 162 25.38 -11.26 -17.63
N PHE A 163 26.25 -10.45 -17.01
CA PHE A 163 26.54 -9.08 -17.43
C PHE A 163 27.83 -9.00 -18.24
N SER A 164 27.84 -8.09 -19.22
CA SER A 164 29.01 -7.83 -20.07
C SER A 164 29.15 -6.33 -20.34
N ASN A 165 30.37 -5.86 -20.33
CA ASN A 165 30.76 -4.56 -20.87
C ASN A 165 32.25 -4.61 -21.26
N PRO A 166 32.57 -4.58 -22.57
CA PRO A 166 33.94 -4.73 -23.04
C PRO A 166 34.85 -3.51 -22.79
N THR A 167 34.26 -2.38 -22.37
CA THR A 167 34.98 -1.12 -22.18
C THR A 167 35.26 -0.77 -20.74
N LEU A 168 34.62 -1.47 -19.78
CA LEU A 168 34.81 -1.23 -18.36
C LEU A 168 35.98 -1.97 -17.77
N GLU A 169 36.60 -1.36 -16.77
CA GLU A 169 37.59 -2.00 -15.89
C GLU A 169 36.89 -3.06 -15.01
N LYS A 170 37.68 -4.04 -14.52
CA LYS A 170 37.14 -5.24 -13.84
C LYS A 170 36.45 -4.93 -12.51
N ASP A 171 36.72 -3.79 -11.88
CA ASP A 171 36.15 -3.36 -10.60
C ASP A 171 34.94 -2.44 -10.74
N GLN A 172 34.60 -2.04 -11.97
CA GLN A 172 33.46 -1.17 -12.26
C GLN A 172 32.20 -1.98 -12.56
N SER A 173 31.06 -1.58 -11.99
CA SER A 173 29.78 -2.21 -12.26
C SER A 173 29.20 -1.79 -13.61
N VAL A 174 28.62 -2.74 -14.35
CA VAL A 174 28.01 -2.51 -15.66
C VAL A 174 26.84 -1.53 -15.54
N CYS A 175 25.96 -1.77 -14.58
CA CYS A 175 24.82 -0.91 -14.25
C CYS A 175 24.38 -1.15 -12.81
N ALA A 176 23.41 -0.38 -12.33
CA ALA A 176 22.72 -0.62 -11.08
C ALA A 176 21.23 -0.84 -11.41
N ILE A 177 20.65 -1.97 -10.98
CA ILE A 177 19.25 -2.29 -11.18
C ILE A 177 18.56 -2.35 -9.83
N GLU A 178 17.44 -1.65 -9.68
CA GLU A 178 16.69 -1.56 -8.43
C GLU A 178 15.61 -2.63 -8.31
N TRP A 179 14.84 -2.81 -9.37
CA TRP A 179 13.74 -3.77 -9.37
C TRP A 179 13.46 -4.33 -10.78
N PHE A 180 12.74 -5.43 -10.78
CA PHE A 180 12.36 -6.24 -11.94
C PHE A 180 10.85 -6.49 -11.90
N SER A 181 10.18 -6.51 -13.07
CA SER A 181 8.76 -6.86 -13.16
C SER A 181 8.52 -7.71 -14.40
N PHE A 182 8.05 -8.94 -14.20
CA PHE A 182 7.69 -9.86 -15.26
C PHE A 182 6.22 -9.68 -15.63
N GLN A 183 5.95 -9.33 -16.86
CA GLN A 183 4.61 -9.00 -17.35
C GLN A 183 4.30 -9.76 -18.65
N ASP A 184 3.03 -9.75 -19.01
CA ASP A 184 2.58 -10.07 -20.35
C ASP A 184 2.77 -8.87 -21.29
N ASP A 185 2.81 -9.14 -22.59
CA ASP A 185 2.78 -8.10 -23.62
C ASP A 185 1.53 -7.23 -23.53
N LEU A 186 1.65 -5.98 -23.98
CA LEU A 186 0.47 -5.18 -24.30
C LEU A 186 -0.27 -5.83 -25.47
N PRO A 187 -1.60 -5.98 -25.39
CA PRO A 187 -2.38 -6.54 -26.48
C PRO A 187 -2.51 -5.56 -27.66
N GLY A 188 -2.83 -6.10 -28.85
CA GLY A 188 -3.07 -5.31 -30.04
C GLY A 188 -1.83 -5.04 -30.89
N GLN A 189 -0.78 -5.85 -30.79
CA GLN A 189 0.49 -5.68 -31.50
C GLN A 189 0.36 -5.57 -33.05
N ASN A 190 -0.69 -6.17 -33.61
CA ASN A 190 -0.95 -6.13 -35.06
C ASN A 190 -1.70 -4.88 -35.53
N ASP A 191 -2.12 -4.03 -34.61
CA ASP A 191 -2.81 -2.78 -34.94
C ASP A 191 -1.81 -1.67 -35.29
N ARG A 192 -2.17 -0.83 -36.26
CA ARG A 192 -1.31 0.28 -36.73
C ARG A 192 -1.02 1.33 -35.65
N ALA A 193 -1.93 1.48 -34.70
CA ALA A 193 -1.79 2.44 -33.59
C ALA A 193 -0.94 1.90 -32.44
N PHE A 194 -0.61 0.60 -32.42
CA PHE A 194 0.10 -0.04 -31.31
C PHE A 194 1.41 0.66 -30.92
N ALA A 195 2.20 1.09 -31.91
CA ALA A 195 3.47 1.76 -31.64
C ALA A 195 3.29 3.07 -30.81
N GLY A 196 2.21 3.83 -31.07
CA GLY A 196 1.85 4.99 -30.29
C GLY A 196 1.45 4.65 -28.87
N VAL A 197 0.57 3.66 -28.72
CA VAL A 197 0.11 3.17 -27.40
C VAL A 197 1.28 2.64 -26.56
N LYS A 198 2.19 1.86 -27.17
CA LYS A 198 3.40 1.38 -26.48
C LYS A 198 4.31 2.53 -26.06
N LYS A 199 4.47 3.54 -26.90
CA LYS A 199 5.24 4.73 -26.55
C LYS A 199 4.62 5.45 -25.36
N ASP A 200 3.32 5.73 -25.37
CA ASP A 200 2.62 6.37 -24.26
C ASP A 200 2.71 5.56 -22.97
N PHE A 201 2.61 4.24 -23.06
CA PHE A 201 2.80 3.33 -21.92
C PHE A 201 4.22 3.47 -21.32
N MET A 202 5.27 3.48 -22.15
CA MET A 202 6.65 3.63 -21.68
C MET A 202 6.92 5.05 -21.16
N ASP A 203 6.31 6.08 -21.75
CA ASP A 203 6.39 7.46 -21.29
C ASP A 203 5.76 7.58 -19.90
N LEU A 204 4.58 6.97 -19.66
CA LEU A 204 3.94 6.94 -18.34
C LEU A 204 4.78 6.19 -17.31
N LEU A 205 5.40 5.05 -17.65
CA LEU A 205 6.30 4.34 -16.73
C LEU A 205 7.47 5.22 -16.29
N ASN A 206 8.02 6.04 -17.18
CA ASN A 206 9.16 6.91 -16.94
C ASN A 206 8.78 8.33 -16.47
N ALA A 207 7.48 8.65 -16.41
CA ALA A 207 7.02 9.96 -15.99
C ALA A 207 7.45 10.27 -14.54
N ARG A 208 7.85 11.51 -14.30
CA ARG A 208 8.05 12.03 -12.94
C ARG A 208 6.69 12.37 -12.35
N VAL A 209 6.29 11.61 -11.36
CA VAL A 209 4.99 11.73 -10.73
C VAL A 209 5.14 11.79 -9.20
N GLU A 210 4.12 12.33 -8.55
CA GLU A 210 4.01 12.23 -7.10
C GLU A 210 3.72 10.78 -6.70
N ASN A 211 4.48 10.27 -5.75
CA ASN A 211 4.36 8.92 -5.21
C ASN A 211 3.83 8.99 -3.78
N THR A 212 2.69 8.33 -3.53
CA THR A 212 2.13 8.18 -2.19
C THR A 212 2.32 6.74 -1.72
N PRO A 213 3.01 6.47 -0.60
CA PRO A 213 3.09 5.12 -0.04
C PRO A 213 1.71 4.55 0.25
N VAL A 214 1.47 3.29 -0.15
CA VAL A 214 0.18 2.63 0.05
C VAL A 214 0.35 1.18 0.51
N LEU A 215 -0.63 0.71 1.27
CA LEU A 215 -0.69 -0.68 1.69
C LEU A 215 -1.29 -1.54 0.57
N VAL A 216 -0.51 -2.45 0.01
CA VAL A 216 -0.94 -3.40 -1.02
C VAL A 216 -1.02 -4.81 -0.43
N GLU A 217 -2.03 -5.61 -0.83
CA GLU A 217 -2.12 -7.02 -0.44
C GLU A 217 -0.99 -7.83 -1.08
N ALA A 218 -0.39 -8.70 -0.29
CA ALA A 218 0.52 -9.72 -0.81
C ALA A 218 -0.21 -10.65 -1.79
N THR A 219 0.49 -11.12 -2.81
CA THR A 219 -0.01 -12.13 -3.73
C THR A 219 -0.28 -13.45 -2.99
N ALA A 220 -1.10 -14.34 -3.56
CA ALA A 220 -1.56 -15.56 -2.88
C ALA A 220 -0.41 -16.46 -2.41
N ASP A 221 0.69 -16.50 -3.16
CA ASP A 221 1.91 -17.25 -2.89
C ASP A 221 2.78 -16.65 -1.78
N LEU A 222 2.59 -15.37 -1.46
CA LEU A 222 3.32 -14.64 -0.42
C LEU A 222 2.46 -14.33 0.83
N ARG A 223 1.21 -14.79 0.85
CA ARG A 223 0.32 -14.57 2.00
C ARG A 223 0.83 -15.26 3.25
N ARG A 224 0.88 -14.50 4.34
CA ARG A 224 1.27 -14.98 5.67
C ARG A 224 0.07 -15.57 6.38
N GLU A 225 0.25 -16.71 7.04
CA GLU A 225 -0.72 -17.23 7.99
C GLU A 225 -0.69 -16.40 9.28
N THR A 226 -1.84 -15.88 9.71
CA THR A 226 -1.95 -15.21 11.00
C THR A 226 -2.29 -16.24 12.06
N ARG A 227 -1.46 -16.31 13.10
CA ARG A 227 -1.64 -17.24 14.24
C ARG A 227 -1.64 -16.49 15.55
N ILE A 228 -2.35 -17.00 16.52
CA ILE A 228 -2.29 -16.51 17.90
C ILE A 228 -0.90 -16.77 18.45
N PHE A 229 -0.26 -15.75 19.01
CA PHE A 229 1.03 -15.93 19.70
C PHE A 229 0.80 -16.27 21.17
N GLU A 230 1.33 -17.40 21.64
CA GLU A 230 1.20 -17.77 23.04
C GLU A 230 1.94 -16.75 23.92
N ARG A 231 1.19 -16.13 24.83
CA ARG A 231 1.70 -15.06 25.72
C ARG A 231 2.40 -13.91 24.96
N GLY A 232 2.00 -13.65 23.70
CA GLY A 232 2.61 -12.62 22.86
C GLY A 232 3.98 -12.99 22.27
N ASN A 233 4.47 -14.21 22.48
CA ASN A 233 5.74 -14.66 21.94
C ASN A 233 5.59 -15.08 20.47
N TRP A 234 6.14 -14.27 19.55
CA TRP A 234 6.07 -14.49 18.10
C TRP A 234 6.73 -15.80 17.62
N LEU A 235 7.62 -16.39 18.44
CA LEU A 235 8.26 -17.66 18.14
C LEU A 235 7.36 -18.87 18.46
N VAL A 236 6.36 -18.69 19.35
CA VAL A 236 5.45 -19.75 19.76
C VAL A 236 4.07 -19.49 19.14
N LYS A 237 3.85 -20.10 17.99
CA LYS A 237 2.64 -19.94 17.18
C LYS A 237 1.58 -20.96 17.59
N GLY A 238 0.42 -20.49 18.03
CA GLY A 238 -0.77 -21.28 18.32
C GLY A 238 -1.70 -21.43 17.13
N GLU A 239 -3.00 -21.33 17.38
CA GLU A 239 -4.06 -21.55 16.39
C GLU A 239 -4.03 -20.54 15.24
N LEU A 240 -4.40 -21.03 14.04
CA LEU A 240 -4.61 -20.21 12.86
C LEU A 240 -5.89 -19.38 13.01
N VAL A 241 -5.83 -18.10 12.69
CA VAL A 241 -7.01 -17.23 12.65
C VAL A 241 -7.20 -16.62 11.27
N GLN A 242 -8.47 -16.45 10.90
CA GLN A 242 -8.86 -15.73 9.68
C GLN A 242 -9.18 -14.27 10.02
N PRO A 243 -9.07 -13.33 9.04
CA PRO A 243 -9.51 -11.96 9.22
C PRO A 243 -10.95 -11.89 9.74
N GLY A 244 -11.20 -11.05 10.73
CA GLY A 244 -12.52 -10.90 11.31
C GLY A 244 -12.62 -9.69 12.23
N ILE A 245 -13.84 -9.26 12.51
CA ILE A 245 -14.14 -8.20 13.48
C ILE A 245 -14.54 -8.81 14.81
N PRO A 246 -14.42 -8.06 15.93
CA PRO A 246 -14.89 -8.54 17.22
C PRO A 246 -16.37 -8.95 17.19
N ALA A 247 -16.67 -10.12 17.76
CA ALA A 247 -18.03 -10.67 17.75
C ALA A 247 -19.06 -9.74 18.40
N ALA A 248 -18.68 -9.04 19.45
CA ALA A 248 -19.53 -8.07 20.14
C ALA A 248 -19.89 -6.84 19.27
N LEU A 249 -19.16 -6.57 18.20
CA LEU A 249 -19.39 -5.47 17.28
C LEU A 249 -19.97 -5.92 15.94
N ASN A 250 -20.08 -7.21 15.73
CA ASN A 250 -20.60 -7.80 14.49
C ASN A 250 -22.12 -7.98 14.57
N HIS A 251 -22.84 -6.89 14.35
CA HIS A 251 -24.31 -6.90 14.31
C HIS A 251 -24.87 -7.01 12.88
N SER A 252 -24.01 -7.11 11.87
CA SER A 252 -24.38 -7.14 10.46
C SER A 252 -24.04 -8.48 9.80
N GLU A 253 -24.79 -8.83 8.77
CA GLU A 253 -24.49 -9.97 7.89
C GLU A 253 -23.41 -9.63 6.84
N LEU A 254 -22.65 -8.54 7.04
CA LEU A 254 -21.62 -8.09 6.12
C LEU A 254 -20.46 -9.08 6.11
N SER A 255 -20.15 -9.58 4.93
CA SER A 255 -18.94 -10.35 4.70
C SER A 255 -17.75 -9.39 4.58
N ILE A 256 -16.89 -9.38 5.60
CA ILE A 256 -15.70 -8.50 5.67
C ILE A 256 -14.47 -9.37 5.42
N ASN A 257 -14.01 -9.41 4.17
CA ASN A 257 -12.98 -10.35 3.72
C ASN A 257 -11.60 -9.73 3.55
N ASN A 258 -11.52 -8.42 3.44
CA ASN A 258 -10.28 -7.70 3.15
C ASN A 258 -10.25 -6.35 3.87
N ARG A 259 -9.11 -5.64 3.79
CA ARG A 259 -8.93 -4.34 4.44
C ARG A 259 -9.90 -3.26 3.95
N LEU A 260 -10.30 -3.29 2.69
CA LEU A 260 -11.26 -2.32 2.16
C LEU A 260 -12.64 -2.53 2.76
N ASP A 261 -13.07 -3.79 2.88
CA ASP A 261 -14.33 -4.12 3.54
C ASP A 261 -14.28 -3.76 5.03
N PHE A 262 -13.15 -4.03 5.69
CA PHE A 262 -12.93 -3.59 7.07
C PHE A 262 -13.00 -2.06 7.22
N ALA A 263 -12.35 -1.32 6.33
CA ALA A 263 -12.40 0.15 6.34
C ALA A 263 -13.82 0.67 6.09
N ARG A 264 -14.58 0.06 5.17
CA ARG A 264 -15.99 0.40 4.91
C ARG A 264 -16.86 0.13 6.13
N TRP A 265 -16.63 -1.01 6.81
CA TRP A 265 -17.33 -1.32 8.05
C TRP A 265 -17.02 -0.31 9.15
N LEU A 266 -15.77 0.12 9.32
CA LEU A 266 -15.38 1.12 10.32
C LEU A 266 -16.19 2.42 10.21
N VAL A 267 -16.53 2.85 8.99
CA VAL A 267 -17.31 4.07 8.73
C VAL A 267 -18.77 3.79 8.38
N SER A 268 -19.23 2.56 8.53
CA SER A 268 -20.61 2.18 8.28
C SER A 268 -21.52 2.59 9.45
N LYS A 269 -22.84 2.59 9.18
CA LYS A 269 -23.85 2.82 10.21
C LYS A 269 -23.96 1.66 11.20
N GLU A 270 -23.45 0.50 10.81
CA GLU A 270 -23.45 -0.72 11.61
C GLU A 270 -22.35 -0.72 12.69
N ASN A 271 -21.33 0.13 12.52
CA ASN A 271 -20.27 0.25 13.52
C ASN A 271 -20.73 1.15 14.68
N PRO A 272 -20.85 0.63 15.91
CA PRO A 272 -21.37 1.40 17.03
C PRO A 272 -20.34 2.36 17.65
N LEU A 273 -19.05 2.24 17.32
CA LEU A 273 -17.98 2.92 18.05
C LEU A 273 -17.37 4.11 17.32
N THR A 274 -17.05 3.98 16.03
CA THR A 274 -16.20 4.98 15.35
C THR A 274 -16.76 6.40 15.47
N ALA A 275 -18.05 6.60 15.23
CA ALA A 275 -18.65 7.94 15.33
C ALA A 275 -18.69 8.44 16.77
N ARG A 276 -19.00 7.58 17.76
CA ARG A 276 -19.00 7.95 19.18
C ARG A 276 -17.62 8.37 19.66
N VAL A 277 -16.59 7.60 19.31
CA VAL A 277 -15.19 7.93 19.65
C VAL A 277 -14.79 9.27 19.04
N MET A 278 -15.13 9.53 17.78
CA MET A 278 -14.75 10.79 17.11
C MET A 278 -15.46 11.99 17.72
N VAL A 279 -16.76 11.92 17.94
CA VAL A 279 -17.50 13.07 18.54
C VAL A 279 -17.11 13.30 20.00
N ASN A 280 -16.78 12.23 20.74
CA ASN A 280 -16.27 12.35 22.10
C ASN A 280 -14.93 13.09 22.15
N ARG A 281 -14.03 12.81 21.22
CA ARG A 281 -12.75 13.53 21.08
C ARG A 281 -12.95 14.98 20.67
N PHE A 282 -13.90 15.30 19.78
CA PHE A 282 -14.22 16.69 19.45
C PHE A 282 -14.79 17.44 20.64
N TRP A 283 -15.63 16.75 21.43
CA TRP A 283 -16.18 17.31 22.65
C TRP A 283 -15.08 17.60 23.69
N GLU A 284 -14.19 16.65 23.91
CA GLU A 284 -13.05 16.80 24.83
C GLU A 284 -12.15 17.98 24.46
N GLN A 285 -11.80 18.14 23.18
CA GLN A 285 -10.98 19.25 22.70
C GLN A 285 -11.64 20.63 22.96
N ILE A 286 -12.96 20.67 23.04
CA ILE A 286 -13.73 21.92 23.23
C ILE A 286 -14.04 22.18 24.69
N PHE A 287 -14.36 21.15 25.47
CA PHE A 287 -14.80 21.29 26.87
C PHE A 287 -13.75 20.88 27.90
N GLY A 288 -12.62 20.28 27.47
CA GLY A 288 -11.54 19.81 28.33
C GLY A 288 -11.72 18.40 28.88
N TYR A 289 -12.93 17.86 28.86
CA TYR A 289 -13.27 16.48 29.20
C TYR A 289 -14.24 15.91 28.16
N GLY A 290 -14.10 14.62 27.84
CA GLY A 290 -15.04 13.91 26.97
C GLY A 290 -16.37 13.63 27.69
N LEU A 291 -17.42 13.36 26.94
CA LEU A 291 -18.66 12.77 27.48
C LEU A 291 -18.41 11.38 28.08
N ILE A 292 -17.41 10.68 27.53
CA ILE A 292 -16.73 9.53 28.15
C ILE A 292 -15.32 9.99 28.52
N GLU A 293 -14.98 9.91 29.80
CA GLU A 293 -13.68 10.38 30.31
C GLU A 293 -12.51 9.55 29.76
N THR A 294 -12.69 8.25 29.66
CA THR A 294 -11.69 7.33 29.14
C THR A 294 -11.66 7.35 27.61
N LEU A 295 -10.97 8.31 27.02
CA LEU A 295 -10.95 8.58 25.57
C LEU A 295 -10.46 7.37 24.72
N GLU A 296 -9.69 6.48 25.32
CA GLU A 296 -9.07 5.33 24.66
C GLU A 296 -9.76 4.01 24.99
N ASP A 297 -10.70 4.03 25.95
CA ASP A 297 -11.42 2.83 26.37
C ASP A 297 -12.94 3.08 26.45
N PHE A 298 -13.63 2.58 25.41
CA PHE A 298 -15.10 2.55 25.32
C PHE A 298 -15.64 1.15 25.64
N GLY A 299 -14.80 0.31 26.20
CA GLY A 299 -15.13 -1.07 26.59
C GLY A 299 -15.66 -1.17 28.02
N THR A 300 -15.72 -2.40 28.50
CA THR A 300 -16.27 -2.73 29.83
C THR A 300 -15.44 -2.20 31.02
N GLN A 301 -14.21 -1.75 30.77
CA GLN A 301 -13.34 -1.16 31.78
C GLN A 301 -13.27 0.36 31.70
N GLY A 302 -13.84 0.95 30.65
CA GLY A 302 -13.94 2.39 30.46
C GLY A 302 -15.02 3.01 31.35
N ALA A 303 -14.93 4.34 31.52
CA ALA A 303 -15.95 5.10 32.22
C ALA A 303 -17.28 5.11 31.43
N PRO A 304 -18.44 5.06 32.07
CA PRO A 304 -19.70 5.25 31.36
C PRO A 304 -19.84 6.70 30.89
N PRO A 305 -20.59 6.96 29.80
CA PRO A 305 -20.84 8.31 29.34
C PRO A 305 -21.67 9.11 30.38
N THR A 306 -21.30 10.35 30.60
CA THR A 306 -22.07 11.28 31.47
C THR A 306 -23.44 11.62 30.86
N HIS A 307 -23.51 11.71 29.53
CA HIS A 307 -24.72 12.01 28.76
C HIS A 307 -24.85 11.05 27.56
N PRO A 308 -25.36 9.82 27.77
CA PRO A 308 -25.42 8.81 26.72
C PRO A 308 -26.27 9.23 25.52
N GLU A 309 -27.43 9.86 25.74
CA GLU A 309 -28.29 10.31 24.65
C GLU A 309 -27.66 11.45 23.84
N LEU A 310 -26.89 12.34 24.46
CA LEU A 310 -26.17 13.39 23.75
C LEU A 310 -25.05 12.81 22.90
N LEU A 311 -24.29 11.86 23.43
CA LEU A 311 -23.24 11.16 22.69
C LEU A 311 -23.81 10.45 21.46
N ASP A 312 -24.92 9.75 21.62
CA ASP A 312 -25.59 9.05 20.55
C ASP A 312 -26.16 10.00 19.50
N TRP A 313 -26.79 11.08 19.92
CA TRP A 313 -27.32 12.10 19.03
C TRP A 313 -26.20 12.76 18.20
N LEU A 314 -25.10 13.15 18.85
CA LEU A 314 -23.93 13.71 18.14
C LEU A 314 -23.34 12.72 17.14
N ALA A 315 -23.20 11.44 17.51
CA ALA A 315 -22.67 10.39 16.66
C ALA A 315 -23.56 10.15 15.43
N LEU A 316 -24.87 10.04 15.63
CA LEU A 316 -25.84 9.87 14.54
C LEU A 316 -25.86 11.07 13.60
N ARG A 317 -25.82 12.27 14.16
CA ARG A 317 -25.79 13.53 13.39
C ARG A 317 -24.49 13.66 12.59
N PHE A 318 -23.36 13.29 13.19
CA PHE A 318 -22.06 13.28 12.53
C PHE A 318 -22.05 12.36 11.30
N MET A 319 -22.57 11.13 11.43
CA MET A 319 -22.65 10.17 10.34
C MET A 319 -23.67 10.58 9.25
N ASN A 320 -24.91 10.91 9.67
CA ASN A 320 -26.02 11.05 8.74
C ASN A 320 -26.17 12.46 8.17
N ASP A 321 -26.29 13.49 9.04
CA ASP A 321 -26.58 14.85 8.61
C ASP A 321 -25.31 15.58 8.13
N HIS A 322 -24.22 15.36 8.84
CA HIS A 322 -22.94 16.00 8.53
C HIS A 322 -22.09 15.21 7.54
N GLN A 323 -22.42 13.95 7.25
CA GLN A 323 -21.66 13.09 6.35
C GLN A 323 -20.16 13.09 6.71
N TRP A 324 -19.85 12.83 7.97
CA TRP A 324 -18.49 12.81 8.53
C TRP A 324 -17.75 14.16 8.45
N SER A 325 -18.45 15.27 8.31
CA SER A 325 -17.84 16.60 8.30
C SER A 325 -17.52 17.09 9.72
N MET A 326 -16.24 17.08 10.08
CA MET A 326 -15.74 17.62 11.34
C MET A 326 -16.15 19.09 11.54
N LYS A 327 -16.03 19.93 10.49
CA LYS A 327 -16.40 21.36 10.55
C LYS A 327 -17.86 21.56 10.93
N LYS A 328 -18.78 20.77 10.36
CA LYS A 328 -20.21 20.88 10.68
C LYS A 328 -20.47 20.48 12.12
N THR A 329 -19.84 19.40 12.60
CA THR A 329 -20.00 18.90 13.98
C THR A 329 -19.44 19.88 15.00
N ILE A 330 -18.22 20.39 14.79
CA ILE A 330 -17.62 21.42 15.64
C ILE A 330 -18.51 22.68 15.67
N ARG A 331 -19.04 23.10 14.51
CA ARG A 331 -19.96 24.24 14.42
C ARG A 331 -21.21 24.01 15.26
N ASP A 332 -21.82 22.85 15.25
CA ASP A 332 -23.00 22.54 16.07
C ASP A 332 -22.66 22.63 17.56
N ILE A 333 -21.52 22.10 17.98
CA ILE A 333 -21.06 22.13 19.35
C ILE A 333 -20.84 23.58 19.81
N VAL A 334 -20.09 24.39 19.06
CA VAL A 334 -19.75 25.77 19.47
C VAL A 334 -20.94 26.76 19.36
N LEU A 335 -21.96 26.44 18.57
CA LEU A 335 -23.19 27.22 18.50
C LEU A 335 -24.25 26.75 19.52
N SER A 336 -24.01 25.65 20.21
CA SER A 336 -24.94 25.14 21.23
C SER A 336 -25.11 26.10 22.39
N ALA A 337 -26.27 26.03 23.07
CA ALA A 337 -26.50 26.80 24.29
C ALA A 337 -25.49 26.42 25.38
N THR A 338 -25.10 25.16 25.45
CA THR A 338 -24.11 24.64 26.41
C THR A 338 -22.75 25.33 26.27
N TYR A 339 -22.23 25.45 25.05
CA TYR A 339 -20.94 26.11 24.80
C TYR A 339 -21.00 27.62 25.06
N ARG A 340 -22.14 28.25 24.79
CA ARG A 340 -22.35 29.69 24.87
C ARG A 340 -22.73 30.18 26.26
N GLN A 341 -22.78 29.32 27.26
CA GLN A 341 -22.98 29.70 28.66
C GLN A 341 -21.79 30.53 29.19
N ASP A 342 -22.03 31.34 30.26
CA ASP A 342 -20.95 32.00 31.00
C ASP A 342 -20.02 30.92 31.60
N SER A 343 -18.72 31.12 31.48
CA SER A 343 -17.72 30.25 32.09
C SER A 343 -17.47 30.57 33.59
N ARG A 344 -18.02 31.68 34.09
CA ARG A 344 -17.94 32.01 35.51
C ARG A 344 -18.81 31.06 36.33
N VAL A 345 -18.29 30.66 37.47
CA VAL A 345 -18.95 29.74 38.39
C VAL A 345 -18.74 30.19 39.81
N SER A 346 -19.74 30.03 40.68
CA SER A 346 -19.59 30.28 42.12
C SER A 346 -18.74 29.15 42.74
N GLU A 347 -18.10 29.45 43.87
CA GLU A 347 -17.28 28.51 44.60
C GLU A 347 -18.05 27.24 44.98
N ASP A 348 -19.27 27.38 45.49
CA ASP A 348 -20.19 26.30 45.84
C ASP A 348 -20.57 25.41 44.63
N ALA A 349 -20.82 26.03 43.46
CA ALA A 349 -21.13 25.28 42.26
C ALA A 349 -19.89 24.59 41.66
N PHE A 350 -18.69 25.20 41.81
CA PHE A 350 -17.44 24.57 41.40
C PHE A 350 -17.10 23.36 42.28
N GLU A 351 -17.27 23.47 43.61
CA GLU A 351 -17.05 22.34 44.53
C GLU A 351 -17.96 21.15 44.21
N LYS A 352 -19.22 21.40 43.79
CA LYS A 352 -20.18 20.36 43.46
C LYS A 352 -19.93 19.66 42.11
N ASP A 353 -19.37 20.41 41.16
CA ASP A 353 -19.13 19.90 39.78
C ASP A 353 -17.83 20.49 39.22
N GLN A 354 -16.70 20.03 39.72
CA GLN A 354 -15.37 20.51 39.31
C GLN A 354 -15.08 20.27 37.83
N ARG A 355 -15.56 19.15 37.28
CA ARG A 355 -15.34 18.75 35.91
C ARG A 355 -16.40 19.23 34.93
N ASN A 356 -17.39 19.98 35.39
CA ASN A 356 -18.53 20.41 34.60
C ASN A 356 -19.27 19.22 33.92
N GLU A 357 -19.40 18.13 34.65
CA GLU A 357 -20.09 16.92 34.14
C GLU A 357 -21.59 17.20 33.90
N TRP A 358 -22.17 18.14 34.60
CA TRP A 358 -23.58 18.54 34.41
C TRP A 358 -23.77 19.62 33.35
N LEU A 359 -22.70 20.03 32.65
CA LEU A 359 -22.71 21.01 31.57
C LEU A 359 -23.39 22.32 32.00
N ALA A 360 -23.23 22.72 33.26
CA ALA A 360 -23.89 23.88 33.87
C ALA A 360 -23.17 25.24 33.61
N ARG A 361 -21.99 25.19 32.97
CA ARG A 361 -21.20 26.37 32.55
C ARG A 361 -20.54 26.14 31.20
N GLY A 362 -20.17 27.22 30.52
CA GLY A 362 -19.35 27.16 29.33
C GLY A 362 -17.92 26.69 29.64
N PRO A 363 -17.17 26.22 28.63
CA PRO A 363 -15.77 25.82 28.81
C PRO A 363 -14.92 27.03 29.20
N ARG A 364 -13.90 26.80 30.01
CA ARG A 364 -12.89 27.79 30.37
C ARG A 364 -11.64 27.54 29.55
N VAL A 365 -11.36 28.43 28.61
CA VAL A 365 -10.18 28.42 27.77
C VAL A 365 -9.03 29.14 28.48
#